data_98f76a0a559425a38687782afa39cf27
#
_entry.id   98f76a0a559425a38687782afa39cf27
#
_cell.length_a   1.000
_cell.length_b   1.000
_cell.length_c   1.000
_cell.angle_alpha   90.00
_cell.angle_beta   90.00
_cell.angle_gamma   90.00
#
_symmetry.space_group_name_H-M   'P 1'
#
loop_
_entity.id
_entity.type
_entity.pdbx_description
1 polymer ?
#
loop_
_entity_poly.entity_id
_entity_poly.type
_entity_poly.pdbx_seq_one_letter_code
_entity_poly.pdbx_strand_id
1 'polypeptide(L)'
;MNKRHISYIAVILGIISILIFTTSAITSDTKETEQKDSSVFVVSRQIYIPESVTLFGERVPLEYFEVRESLERELLVNTFYQSQTTQILKYKHRYFPAIDSILAANDIPADFKYLAVAESGLRINISPKGAAGFWQIIESTAKQYGIKVTNEIDQRYDLEKSTEVACKYFKNAYKKFGNWTMAAASYNLGIGGTAKQAGYQEITSFYDLYTNSETSRYVFRILAFKLILENPEQYGYIGIEPYPTIKQKVIVVDTAISDLSAFARSQGSNYKMLK
;
A
#
# COMPACT_ATOMS: atom_id res chain seq x y z
N MET A 1 -79.23 41.76 27.72
CA MET A 1 -77.79 41.49 27.87
C MET A 1 -77.01 42.70 27.35
N ASN A 2 -76.16 43.33 28.16
CA ASN A 2 -75.61 44.61 27.91
C ASN A 2 -74.49 44.49 26.87
N LYS A 3 -74.38 45.33 25.87
CA LYS A 3 -73.38 45.30 24.79
C LYS A 3 -71.95 45.12 25.31
N ARG A 4 -71.64 45.61 26.52
CA ARG A 4 -70.35 45.41 27.20
C ARG A 4 -70.06 43.95 27.55
N HIS A 5 -71.05 43.14 27.95
CA HIS A 5 -70.83 41.73 28.30
C HIS A 5 -70.59 40.87 27.05
N ILE A 6 -71.18 41.22 25.92
CA ILE A 6 -70.94 40.52 24.64
C ILE A 6 -69.51 40.78 24.15
N SER A 7 -68.98 41.97 24.36
CA SER A 7 -67.61 42.33 23.98
C SER A 7 -66.56 41.57 24.81
N TYR A 8 -66.76 41.36 26.12
CA TYR A 8 -65.86 40.58 26.95
C TYR A 8 -65.89 39.08 26.63
N ILE A 9 -67.04 38.54 26.31
CA ILE A 9 -67.18 37.13 25.91
C ILE A 9 -66.45 36.89 24.59
N ALA A 10 -66.54 37.79 23.61
CA ALA A 10 -65.85 37.70 22.34
C ALA A 10 -64.28 37.77 22.50
N VAL A 11 -63.80 38.64 23.41
CA VAL A 11 -62.38 38.76 23.71
C VAL A 11 -61.86 37.49 24.46
N ILE A 12 -62.60 36.96 25.41
CA ILE A 12 -62.24 35.73 26.13
C ILE A 12 -62.21 34.52 25.19
N LEU A 13 -63.21 34.37 24.28
CA LEU A 13 -63.24 33.31 23.29
C LEU A 13 -62.07 33.42 22.28
N GLY A 14 -61.69 34.65 21.90
CA GLY A 14 -60.53 34.89 21.04
C GLY A 14 -59.21 34.50 21.72
N ILE A 15 -59.03 34.82 23.02
CA ILE A 15 -57.85 34.46 23.79
C ILE A 15 -57.78 32.92 23.99
N ILE A 16 -58.89 32.27 24.28
CA ILE A 16 -58.93 30.79 24.40
C ILE A 16 -58.62 30.12 23.07
N SER A 17 -59.08 30.65 21.92
CA SER A 17 -58.76 30.11 20.61
C SER A 17 -57.27 30.29 20.28
N ILE A 18 -56.64 31.38 20.64
CA ILE A 18 -55.20 31.61 20.46
C ILE A 18 -54.39 30.67 21.37
N LEU A 19 -54.80 30.46 22.64
CA LEU A 19 -54.16 29.49 23.53
C LEU A 19 -54.24 28.05 23.02
N ILE A 20 -55.40 27.63 22.47
CA ILE A 20 -55.57 26.28 21.91
C ILE A 20 -54.72 26.12 20.64
N PHE A 21 -54.60 27.19 19.83
CA PHE A 21 -53.77 27.14 18.63
C PHE A 21 -52.26 27.09 18.94
N THR A 22 -51.82 27.79 19.99
CA THR A 22 -50.41 27.75 20.44
C THR A 22 -50.07 26.43 21.13
N THR A 23 -51.00 25.80 21.87
CA THR A 23 -50.77 24.48 22.44
C THR A 23 -50.82 23.37 21.39
N SER A 24 -51.66 23.46 20.35
CA SER A 24 -51.64 22.53 19.24
C SER A 24 -50.38 22.64 18.35
N ALA A 25 -49.76 23.80 18.29
CA ALA A 25 -48.50 24.00 17.56
C ALA A 25 -47.28 23.45 18.35
N ILE A 26 -47.41 23.25 19.68
CA ILE A 26 -46.32 22.73 20.51
C ILE A 26 -46.41 21.18 20.58
N THR A 27 -47.54 20.55 20.19
CA THR A 27 -47.66 19.08 20.13
C THR A 27 -47.48 18.51 18.72
N SER A 28 -47.05 19.30 17.75
CA SER A 28 -46.60 18.76 16.47
C SER A 28 -45.23 18.12 16.64
N ASP A 29 -45.30 16.82 16.82
CA ASP A 29 -44.37 15.81 16.38
C ASP A 29 -42.90 16.28 16.41
N THR A 30 -42.30 16.42 17.59
CA THR A 30 -40.91 16.02 17.74
C THR A 30 -40.91 14.49 17.58
N LYS A 31 -41.05 13.97 16.35
CA LYS A 31 -40.19 12.85 15.99
C LYS A 31 -38.77 13.36 16.25
N GLU A 32 -38.26 13.05 17.41
CA GLU A 32 -36.81 12.87 17.57
C GLU A 32 -36.43 11.92 16.44
N THR A 33 -36.11 12.51 15.28
CA THR A 33 -35.14 11.87 14.41
C THR A 33 -33.97 11.72 15.37
N GLU A 34 -33.77 10.53 15.91
CA GLU A 34 -32.46 10.13 16.38
C GLU A 34 -31.55 10.41 15.19
N GLN A 35 -31.03 11.63 15.17
CA GLN A 35 -29.87 11.98 14.40
C GLN A 35 -28.81 11.10 15.06
N LYS A 36 -28.73 9.87 14.56
CA LYS A 36 -27.68 8.93 14.87
C LYS A 36 -26.44 9.73 14.60
N ASP A 37 -25.94 10.35 15.68
CA ASP A 37 -24.69 11.10 15.66
C ASP A 37 -23.64 10.06 15.20
N SER A 38 -23.47 10.03 13.88
CA SER A 38 -22.41 9.27 13.25
C SER A 38 -21.10 10.04 13.46
N SER A 39 -20.86 10.42 14.72
CA SER A 39 -19.53 10.75 15.16
C SER A 39 -18.70 9.51 14.87
N VAL A 40 -17.96 9.57 13.76
CA VAL A 40 -16.94 8.59 13.43
C VAL A 40 -15.90 8.72 14.53
N PHE A 41 -16.08 7.97 15.61
CA PHE A 41 -15.05 7.81 16.60
C PHE A 41 -13.90 7.09 15.91
N VAL A 42 -12.87 7.82 15.57
CA VAL A 42 -11.58 7.21 15.23
C VAL A 42 -11.07 6.60 16.53
N VAL A 43 -11.39 5.33 16.75
CA VAL A 43 -10.82 4.57 17.85
C VAL A 43 -9.35 4.40 17.51
N SER A 44 -8.50 5.22 18.12
CA SER A 44 -7.05 5.00 18.10
C SER A 44 -6.77 3.68 18.77
N ARG A 45 -6.50 2.66 17.97
CA ARG A 45 -6.10 1.35 18.45
C ARG A 45 -4.59 1.33 18.59
N GLN A 46 -4.09 0.86 19.74
CA GLN A 46 -2.68 0.52 19.86
C GLN A 46 -2.34 -0.51 18.78
N ILE A 47 -1.32 -0.23 17.98
CA ILE A 47 -0.89 -1.13 16.92
C ILE A 47 -0.17 -2.34 17.54
N TYR A 48 -0.46 -3.52 17.00
CA TYR A 48 0.21 -4.73 17.45
C TYR A 48 1.65 -4.80 16.90
N ILE A 49 2.60 -5.02 17.81
CA ILE A 49 4.00 -5.31 17.49
C ILE A 49 4.35 -6.64 18.13
N PRO A 50 4.79 -7.65 17.37
CA PRO A 50 5.17 -8.95 17.94
C PRO A 50 6.37 -8.81 18.89
N GLU A 51 6.50 -9.74 19.82
CA GLU A 51 7.64 -9.78 20.75
C GLU A 51 8.97 -10.07 20.01
N SER A 52 8.92 -10.87 18.97
CA SER A 52 10.06 -11.18 18.11
C SER A 52 9.61 -11.31 16.65
N VAL A 53 10.48 -10.94 15.74
CA VAL A 53 10.22 -11.05 14.29
C VAL A 53 11.54 -11.22 13.55
N THR A 54 11.46 -11.87 12.39
CA THR A 54 12.55 -11.96 11.42
C THR A 54 12.16 -11.25 10.12
N LEU A 55 13.15 -10.72 9.44
CA LEU A 55 13.02 -10.19 8.09
C LEU A 55 14.14 -10.76 7.23
N PHE A 56 13.80 -11.33 6.08
CA PHE A 56 14.73 -12.05 5.19
C PHE A 56 15.45 -13.24 5.87
N GLY A 57 14.85 -13.83 6.91
CA GLY A 57 15.48 -14.85 7.75
C GLY A 57 16.43 -14.31 8.84
N GLU A 58 16.63 -13.00 8.91
CA GLU A 58 17.49 -12.33 9.89
C GLU A 58 16.67 -11.78 11.06
N ARG A 59 17.21 -11.84 12.28
CA ARG A 59 16.53 -11.34 13.48
C ARG A 59 16.43 -9.81 13.45
N VAL A 60 15.26 -9.28 13.80
CA VAL A 60 15.04 -7.84 14.03
C VAL A 60 15.22 -7.55 15.52
N PRO A 61 16.11 -6.64 15.93
CA PRO A 61 16.42 -6.40 17.35
C PRO A 61 15.39 -5.44 18.00
N LEU A 62 14.17 -5.94 18.24
CA LEU A 62 13.06 -5.16 18.80
C LEU A 62 13.26 -4.74 20.27
N GLU A 63 14.31 -5.21 20.95
CA GLU A 63 14.74 -4.75 22.27
C GLU A 63 15.33 -3.33 22.25
N TYR A 64 15.79 -2.85 21.11
CA TYR A 64 16.21 -1.45 20.94
C TYR A 64 14.99 -0.58 20.71
N PHE A 65 14.83 0.48 21.50
CA PHE A 65 13.62 1.31 21.44
C PHE A 65 13.46 1.99 20.08
N GLU A 66 14.55 2.48 19.46
CA GLU A 66 14.53 3.12 18.16
C GLU A 66 14.11 2.18 17.01
N VAL A 67 14.44 0.89 17.10
CA VAL A 67 14.03 -0.15 16.17
C VAL A 67 12.53 -0.41 16.32
N ARG A 68 12.07 -0.54 17.56
CA ARG A 68 10.67 -0.78 17.88
C ARG A 68 9.78 0.40 17.47
N GLU A 69 10.16 1.64 17.80
CA GLU A 69 9.42 2.86 17.44
C GLU A 69 9.41 3.09 15.92
N SER A 70 10.51 2.80 15.23
CA SER A 70 10.57 2.88 13.76
C SER A 70 9.62 1.88 13.09
N LEU A 71 9.53 0.65 13.61
CA LEU A 71 8.58 -0.34 13.14
C LEU A 71 7.14 0.09 13.44
N GLU A 72 6.86 0.55 14.67
CA GLU A 72 5.54 1.04 15.07
C GLU A 72 5.05 2.14 14.14
N ARG A 73 5.91 3.11 13.85
CA ARG A 73 5.62 4.21 12.91
C ARG A 73 5.20 3.68 11.54
N GLU A 74 5.93 2.75 10.96
CA GLU A 74 5.61 2.22 9.64
C GLU A 74 4.35 1.32 9.67
N LEU A 75 4.12 0.60 10.76
CA LEU A 75 2.87 -0.13 10.98
C LEU A 75 1.67 0.82 11.05
N LEU A 76 1.76 1.91 11.83
CA LEU A 76 0.72 2.93 11.92
C LEU A 76 0.44 3.54 10.55
N VAL A 77 1.47 4.02 9.84
CA VAL A 77 1.31 4.65 8.53
C VAL A 77 0.63 3.70 7.54
N ASN A 78 1.10 2.46 7.42
CA ASN A 78 0.59 1.55 6.41
C ASN A 78 -0.74 0.89 6.82
N THR A 79 -1.03 0.71 8.11
CA THR A 79 -2.33 0.22 8.57
C THR A 79 -3.42 1.28 8.38
N PHE A 80 -3.15 2.54 8.69
CA PHE A 80 -4.16 3.60 8.54
C PHE A 80 -4.25 4.17 7.13
N TYR A 81 -3.31 3.87 6.23
CA TYR A 81 -3.47 4.16 4.80
C TYR A 81 -4.31 3.05 4.13
N GLN A 82 -5.55 2.92 4.61
CA GLN A 82 -6.47 1.82 4.29
C GLN A 82 -6.69 1.58 2.81
N SER A 83 -6.84 2.63 2.01
CA SER A 83 -7.10 2.50 0.57
C SER A 83 -5.95 1.79 -0.16
N GLN A 84 -4.71 2.14 0.14
CA GLN A 84 -3.53 1.52 -0.45
C GLN A 84 -3.37 0.09 0.05
N THR A 85 -3.42 -0.13 1.36
CA THR A 85 -3.20 -1.45 1.96
C THR A 85 -4.28 -2.45 1.55
N THR A 86 -5.55 -2.02 1.47
CA THR A 86 -6.64 -2.84 0.92
C THR A 86 -6.36 -3.25 -0.53
N GLN A 87 -5.89 -2.33 -1.38
CA GLN A 87 -5.54 -2.67 -2.76
C GLN A 87 -4.39 -3.67 -2.83
N ILE A 88 -3.35 -3.50 -2.01
CA ILE A 88 -2.22 -4.43 -1.95
C ILE A 88 -2.69 -5.83 -1.52
N LEU A 89 -3.55 -5.94 -0.50
CA LEU A 89 -4.15 -7.19 -0.05
C LEU A 89 -4.92 -7.89 -1.18
N LYS A 90 -5.61 -7.13 -2.04
CA LYS A 90 -6.31 -7.68 -3.21
C LYS A 90 -5.34 -8.11 -4.31
N TYR A 91 -4.24 -7.37 -4.52
CA TYR A 91 -3.25 -7.68 -5.56
C TYR A 91 -2.31 -8.83 -5.20
N LYS A 92 -1.96 -9.04 -3.92
CA LYS A 92 -0.97 -10.05 -3.51
C LYS A 92 -1.29 -11.44 -4.06
N HIS A 93 -2.56 -11.84 -4.08
CA HIS A 93 -2.99 -13.15 -4.59
C HIS A 93 -2.71 -13.34 -6.08
N ARG A 94 -2.65 -12.24 -6.84
CA ARG A 94 -2.37 -12.27 -8.28
C ARG A 94 -0.88 -12.37 -8.58
N TYR A 95 -0.04 -11.67 -7.82
CA TYR A 95 1.35 -11.46 -8.17
C TYR A 95 2.35 -12.23 -7.31
N PHE A 96 2.04 -12.49 -6.04
CA PHE A 96 2.96 -13.21 -5.15
C PHE A 96 3.33 -14.60 -5.63
N PRO A 97 2.43 -15.45 -6.19
CA PRO A 97 2.83 -16.78 -6.64
C PRO A 97 3.96 -16.75 -7.67
N ALA A 98 3.91 -15.81 -8.63
CA ALA A 98 4.97 -15.68 -9.63
C ALA A 98 6.27 -15.13 -9.01
N ILE A 99 6.17 -14.09 -8.17
CA ILE A 99 7.32 -13.52 -7.47
C ILE A 99 8.00 -14.58 -6.59
N ASP A 100 7.23 -15.32 -5.76
CA ASP A 100 7.75 -16.33 -4.85
C ASP A 100 8.48 -17.46 -5.61
N SER A 101 7.93 -17.89 -6.74
CA SER A 101 8.56 -18.91 -7.59
C SER A 101 9.93 -18.47 -8.12
N ILE A 102 10.03 -17.20 -8.56
CA ILE A 102 11.29 -16.66 -9.10
C ILE A 102 12.30 -16.39 -7.99
N LEU A 103 11.87 -15.86 -6.84
CA LEU A 103 12.73 -15.68 -5.68
C LEU A 103 13.34 -17.02 -5.22
N ALA A 104 12.49 -18.06 -5.09
CA ALA A 104 12.91 -19.40 -4.70
C ALA A 104 13.90 -20.01 -5.71
N ALA A 105 13.63 -19.90 -7.01
CA ALA A 105 14.52 -20.39 -8.07
C ALA A 105 15.89 -19.67 -8.09
N ASN A 106 15.98 -18.51 -7.44
CA ASN A 106 17.20 -17.73 -7.34
C ASN A 106 17.84 -17.74 -5.95
N ASP A 107 17.38 -18.59 -5.01
CA ASP A 107 17.87 -18.63 -3.62
C ASP A 107 17.77 -17.27 -2.89
N ILE A 108 16.76 -16.48 -3.21
CA ILE A 108 16.48 -15.21 -2.56
C ILE A 108 15.39 -15.42 -1.50
N PRO A 109 15.55 -14.88 -0.26
CA PRO A 109 14.54 -14.99 0.77
C PRO A 109 13.16 -14.49 0.30
N ALA A 110 12.10 -15.25 0.58
CA ALA A 110 10.75 -14.95 0.14
C ALA A 110 10.23 -13.59 0.61
N ASP A 111 10.76 -13.06 1.72
CA ASP A 111 10.38 -11.75 2.25
C ASP A 111 10.70 -10.58 1.30
N PHE A 112 11.58 -10.77 0.30
CA PHE A 112 11.85 -9.75 -0.71
C PHE A 112 10.60 -9.40 -1.55
N LYS A 113 9.57 -10.23 -1.60
CA LYS A 113 8.27 -9.85 -2.20
C LYS A 113 7.65 -8.60 -1.56
N TYR A 114 7.89 -8.39 -0.25
CA TYR A 114 7.39 -7.19 0.45
C TYR A 114 8.17 -5.92 0.08
N LEU A 115 9.39 -6.07 -0.46
CA LEU A 115 10.12 -4.96 -1.06
C LEU A 115 9.42 -4.49 -2.34
N ALA A 116 8.97 -5.39 -3.23
CA ALA A 116 8.15 -5.00 -4.39
C ALA A 116 6.84 -4.28 -3.97
N VAL A 117 6.25 -4.71 -2.85
CA VAL A 117 5.10 -3.99 -2.26
C VAL A 117 5.49 -2.57 -1.84
N ALA A 118 6.61 -2.40 -1.15
CA ALA A 118 7.08 -1.09 -0.69
C ALA A 118 7.41 -0.14 -1.86
N GLU A 119 7.88 -0.67 -2.98
CA GLU A 119 8.24 0.09 -4.18
C GLU A 119 7.03 0.56 -4.99
N SER A 120 6.09 -0.32 -5.28
CA SER A 120 5.02 -0.03 -6.24
C SER A 120 3.59 -0.23 -5.71
N GLY A 121 3.43 -0.85 -4.54
CA GLY A 121 2.13 -1.36 -4.11
C GLY A 121 1.58 -2.44 -5.04
N LEU A 122 2.46 -3.20 -5.70
CA LEU A 122 2.13 -4.20 -6.72
C LEU A 122 1.38 -3.59 -7.93
N ARG A 123 1.70 -2.36 -8.31
CA ARG A 123 1.12 -1.66 -9.47
C ARG A 123 2.19 -1.31 -10.49
N ILE A 124 1.77 -1.24 -11.74
CA ILE A 124 2.62 -0.77 -12.84
C ILE A 124 2.63 0.77 -12.81
N ASN A 125 3.68 1.35 -12.23
CA ASN A 125 3.86 2.78 -12.06
C ASN A 125 5.21 3.23 -12.62
N ILE A 126 5.30 4.54 -12.93
CA ILE A 126 6.56 5.23 -13.20
C ILE A 126 6.72 6.32 -12.13
N SER A 127 7.88 6.36 -11.49
CA SER A 127 8.22 7.42 -10.53
C SER A 127 8.67 8.70 -11.26
N PRO A 128 8.66 9.87 -10.58
CA PRO A 128 9.21 11.11 -11.15
C PRO A 128 10.69 11.00 -11.53
N LYS A 129 11.43 10.05 -10.95
CA LYS A 129 12.84 9.77 -11.27
C LYS A 129 13.02 8.73 -12.39
N GLY A 130 11.92 8.29 -13.03
CA GLY A 130 11.95 7.33 -14.13
C GLY A 130 12.13 5.87 -13.70
N ALA A 131 12.00 5.54 -12.41
CA ALA A 131 11.92 4.16 -11.97
C ALA A 131 10.56 3.57 -12.36
N ALA A 132 10.53 2.32 -12.84
CA ALA A 132 9.33 1.75 -13.46
C ALA A 132 9.04 0.31 -13.02
N GLY A 133 7.76 -0.07 -13.10
CA GLY A 133 7.26 -1.42 -12.88
C GLY A 133 7.12 -1.82 -11.41
N PHE A 134 6.91 -3.11 -11.18
CA PHE A 134 6.68 -3.67 -9.84
C PHE A 134 7.84 -3.43 -8.87
N TRP A 135 9.06 -3.45 -9.38
CA TRP A 135 10.30 -3.30 -8.63
C TRP A 135 10.90 -1.90 -8.71
N GLN A 136 10.25 -0.95 -9.36
CA GLN A 136 10.71 0.43 -9.53
C GLN A 136 12.20 0.50 -9.98
N ILE A 137 12.54 -0.25 -11.02
CA ILE A 137 13.89 -0.33 -11.57
C ILE A 137 14.16 0.92 -12.42
N ILE A 138 15.27 1.60 -12.17
CA ILE A 138 15.74 2.69 -13.05
C ILE A 138 16.35 2.13 -14.33
N GLU A 139 16.31 2.90 -15.42
CA GLU A 139 16.73 2.45 -16.74
C GLU A 139 18.19 1.98 -16.79
N SER A 140 19.11 2.68 -16.11
CA SER A 140 20.52 2.29 -16.03
C SER A 140 20.71 0.93 -15.37
N THR A 141 19.99 0.65 -14.29
CA THR A 141 20.00 -0.65 -13.62
C THR A 141 19.39 -1.74 -14.53
N ALA A 142 18.29 -1.46 -15.21
CA ALA A 142 17.67 -2.38 -16.16
C ALA A 142 18.67 -2.82 -17.24
N LYS A 143 19.34 -1.86 -17.86
CA LYS A 143 20.39 -2.11 -18.88
C LYS A 143 21.58 -2.88 -18.31
N GLN A 144 22.03 -2.52 -17.11
CA GLN A 144 23.15 -3.22 -16.44
C GLN A 144 22.86 -4.70 -16.22
N TYR A 145 21.62 -5.06 -15.89
CA TYR A 145 21.20 -6.43 -15.63
C TYR A 145 20.56 -7.14 -16.84
N GLY A 146 20.57 -6.51 -18.02
CA GLY A 146 20.32 -7.14 -19.31
C GLY A 146 18.86 -7.19 -19.75
N ILE A 147 17.98 -6.32 -19.22
CA ILE A 147 16.62 -6.17 -19.75
C ILE A 147 16.51 -4.93 -20.67
N LYS A 148 15.65 -5.05 -21.68
CA LYS A 148 15.49 -4.03 -22.72
C LYS A 148 14.62 -2.88 -22.22
N VAL A 149 15.10 -1.66 -22.47
CA VAL A 149 14.33 -0.42 -22.29
C VAL A 149 14.55 0.41 -23.55
N THR A 150 13.53 0.46 -24.41
CA THR A 150 13.48 1.23 -25.65
C THR A 150 12.16 2.00 -25.73
N ASN A 151 11.95 2.76 -26.79
CA ASN A 151 10.67 3.44 -27.03
C ASN A 151 9.52 2.46 -27.31
N GLU A 152 9.81 1.28 -27.85
CA GLU A 152 8.83 0.25 -28.20
C GLU A 152 8.60 -0.75 -27.09
N ILE A 153 9.68 -1.14 -26.38
CA ILE A 153 9.66 -2.22 -25.39
C ILE A 153 10.33 -1.74 -24.10
N ASP A 154 9.60 -1.86 -23.00
CA ASP A 154 10.14 -1.64 -21.66
C ASP A 154 9.88 -2.87 -20.77
N GLN A 155 10.90 -3.71 -20.62
CA GLN A 155 10.80 -4.97 -19.85
C GLN A 155 10.77 -4.78 -18.34
N ARG A 156 10.86 -3.54 -17.84
CA ARG A 156 10.65 -3.24 -16.42
C ARG A 156 9.20 -3.45 -15.98
N TYR A 157 8.27 -3.43 -16.95
CA TYR A 157 6.85 -3.74 -16.73
C TYR A 157 6.54 -5.24 -16.74
N ASP A 158 7.43 -6.06 -17.28
CA ASP A 158 7.32 -7.52 -17.25
C ASP A 158 7.65 -8.01 -15.82
N LEU A 159 6.66 -8.63 -15.16
CA LEU A 159 6.81 -9.08 -13.77
C LEU A 159 7.95 -10.09 -13.61
N GLU A 160 8.04 -11.05 -14.52
CA GLU A 160 9.02 -12.14 -14.41
C GLU A 160 10.44 -11.61 -14.63
N LYS A 161 10.66 -10.89 -15.73
CA LYS A 161 11.97 -10.32 -16.07
C LYS A 161 12.45 -9.29 -15.06
N SER A 162 11.55 -8.43 -14.59
CA SER A 162 11.92 -7.45 -13.57
C SER A 162 12.22 -8.09 -12.21
N THR A 163 11.55 -9.21 -11.86
CA THR A 163 11.85 -9.98 -10.66
C THR A 163 13.21 -10.67 -10.77
N GLU A 164 13.56 -11.21 -11.93
CA GLU A 164 14.90 -11.77 -12.17
C GLU A 164 16.02 -10.72 -12.03
N VAL A 165 15.79 -9.50 -12.52
CA VAL A 165 16.72 -8.37 -12.33
C VAL A 165 16.88 -8.03 -10.85
N ALA A 166 15.77 -7.97 -10.11
CA ALA A 166 15.79 -7.73 -8.67
C ALA A 166 16.59 -8.81 -7.94
N CYS A 167 16.42 -10.09 -8.30
CA CYS A 167 17.21 -11.20 -7.74
C CYS A 167 18.70 -11.02 -7.97
N LYS A 168 19.12 -10.66 -9.20
CA LYS A 168 20.53 -10.40 -9.53
C LYS A 168 21.08 -9.23 -8.71
N TYR A 169 20.30 -8.17 -8.54
CA TYR A 169 20.68 -7.04 -7.69
C TYR A 169 20.89 -7.50 -6.24
N PHE A 170 19.95 -8.24 -5.67
CA PHE A 170 20.03 -8.70 -4.27
C PHE A 170 21.22 -9.62 -4.04
N LYS A 171 21.52 -10.54 -4.98
CA LYS A 171 22.74 -11.38 -4.90
C LYS A 171 24.01 -10.53 -4.88
N ASN A 172 24.11 -9.51 -5.73
CA ASN A 172 25.25 -8.59 -5.74
C ASN A 172 25.37 -7.80 -4.45
N ALA A 173 24.25 -7.30 -3.93
CA ALA A 173 24.22 -6.57 -2.68
C ALA A 173 24.58 -7.47 -1.49
N TYR A 174 24.04 -8.68 -1.42
CA TYR A 174 24.39 -9.67 -0.40
C TYR A 174 25.87 -10.03 -0.42
N LYS A 175 26.44 -10.25 -1.62
CA LYS A 175 27.90 -10.48 -1.77
C LYS A 175 28.71 -9.32 -1.20
N LYS A 176 28.22 -8.08 -1.30
CA LYS A 176 28.89 -6.88 -0.78
C LYS A 176 28.77 -6.74 0.72
N PHE A 177 27.60 -6.99 1.30
CA PHE A 177 27.28 -6.66 2.70
C PHE A 177 27.26 -7.85 3.65
N GLY A 178 27.12 -9.08 3.14
CA GLY A 178 27.07 -10.30 3.95
C GLY A 178 25.76 -10.53 4.70
N ASN A 179 24.78 -9.62 4.55
CA ASN A 179 23.44 -9.77 5.13
C ASN A 179 22.36 -9.18 4.23
N TRP A 180 21.14 -9.72 4.37
CA TRP A 180 20.01 -9.37 3.52
C TRP A 180 19.36 -8.03 3.89
N THR A 181 19.42 -7.65 5.17
CA THR A 181 18.85 -6.38 5.64
C THR A 181 19.59 -5.19 5.03
N MET A 182 20.93 -5.24 4.99
CA MET A 182 21.75 -4.24 4.30
C MET A 182 21.57 -4.30 2.77
N ALA A 183 21.41 -5.51 2.21
CA ALA A 183 21.09 -5.66 0.79
C ALA A 183 19.76 -4.99 0.43
N ALA A 184 18.74 -5.14 1.25
CA ALA A 184 17.46 -4.46 1.08
C ALA A 184 17.59 -2.93 1.22
N ALA A 185 18.29 -2.45 2.24
CA ALA A 185 18.55 -1.00 2.40
C ALA A 185 19.26 -0.40 1.18
N SER A 186 20.20 -1.16 0.58
CA SER A 186 20.94 -0.73 -0.60
C SER A 186 20.07 -0.60 -1.85
N TYR A 187 18.90 -1.23 -1.89
CA TYR A 187 17.97 -1.07 -3.02
C TYR A 187 17.46 0.37 -3.13
N ASN A 188 17.27 1.02 -2.01
CA ASN A 188 16.84 2.42 -1.95
C ASN A 188 18.02 3.42 -2.13
N LEU A 189 19.14 3.20 -1.44
CA LEU A 189 20.28 4.13 -1.40
C LEU A 189 21.33 3.85 -2.49
N GLY A 190 21.25 2.68 -3.13
CA GLY A 190 22.28 2.14 -4.00
C GLY A 190 23.42 1.44 -3.24
N ILE A 191 23.99 0.37 -3.83
CA ILE A 191 25.08 -0.41 -3.20
C ILE A 191 26.26 0.48 -2.83
N GLY A 192 26.67 1.38 -3.72
CA GLY A 192 27.80 2.30 -3.47
C GLY A 192 27.53 3.30 -2.35
N GLY A 193 26.30 3.87 -2.33
CA GLY A 193 25.87 4.80 -1.28
C GLY A 193 25.84 4.14 0.10
N THR A 194 25.23 2.95 0.18
CA THR A 194 25.15 2.17 1.42
C THR A 194 26.56 1.76 1.91
N ALA A 195 27.42 1.27 1.02
CA ALA A 195 28.79 0.89 1.38
C ALA A 195 29.62 2.08 1.90
N LYS A 196 29.45 3.27 1.29
CA LYS A 196 30.11 4.49 1.75
C LYS A 196 29.66 4.88 3.16
N GLN A 197 28.34 4.87 3.42
CA GLN A 197 27.79 5.22 4.73
C GLN A 197 28.17 4.20 5.81
N ALA A 198 28.08 2.91 5.51
CA ALA A 198 28.45 1.84 6.43
C ALA A 198 29.95 1.87 6.77
N GLY A 199 30.82 2.10 5.76
CA GLY A 199 32.26 2.23 5.98
C GLY A 199 32.64 3.47 6.79
N TYR A 200 31.99 4.62 6.56
CA TYR A 200 32.21 5.83 7.34
C TYR A 200 31.84 5.65 8.82
N GLN A 201 30.78 4.88 9.10
CA GLN A 201 30.26 4.64 10.45
C GLN A 201 30.83 3.37 11.10
N GLU A 202 31.66 2.61 10.37
CA GLU A 202 32.25 1.34 10.82
C GLU A 202 31.22 0.31 11.29
N ILE A 203 30.06 0.24 10.61
CA ILE A 203 28.95 -0.66 10.95
C ILE A 203 28.69 -1.69 9.85
N THR A 204 28.08 -2.80 10.25
CA THR A 204 27.68 -3.90 9.35
C THR A 204 26.18 -4.20 9.41
N SER A 205 25.46 -3.63 10.36
CA SER A 205 24.02 -3.81 10.57
C SER A 205 23.25 -2.60 10.05
N PHE A 206 22.11 -2.84 9.40
CA PHE A 206 21.19 -1.77 9.03
C PHE A 206 20.64 -1.04 10.26
N TYR A 207 20.43 -1.74 11.36
CA TYR A 207 19.81 -1.17 12.57
C TYR A 207 20.73 -0.16 13.27
N ASP A 208 22.02 -0.16 12.95
CA ASP A 208 23.01 0.79 13.44
C ASP A 208 23.33 1.90 12.40
N LEU A 209 22.70 1.81 11.19
CA LEU A 209 23.01 2.71 10.08
C LEU A 209 22.30 4.05 10.21
N TYR A 210 23.05 5.12 10.46
CA TYR A 210 22.56 6.48 10.30
C TYR A 210 22.56 6.88 8.83
N THR A 211 21.39 7.23 8.29
CA THR A 211 21.20 7.57 6.87
C THR A 211 20.08 8.60 6.69
N ASN A 212 19.78 8.96 5.43
CA ASN A 212 18.65 9.86 5.15
C ASN A 212 17.29 9.25 5.58
N SER A 213 16.30 10.11 5.79
CA SER A 213 14.98 9.72 6.29
C SER A 213 14.25 8.70 5.40
N GLU A 214 14.50 8.68 4.11
CA GLU A 214 13.88 7.71 3.19
C GLU A 214 14.43 6.30 3.44
N THR A 215 15.76 6.15 3.41
CA THR A 215 16.42 4.86 3.60
C THR A 215 16.26 4.33 5.03
N SER A 216 16.28 5.19 6.05
CA SER A 216 16.09 4.78 7.45
C SER A 216 14.69 4.17 7.69
N ARG A 217 13.68 4.60 6.95
CA ARG A 217 12.31 4.07 7.02
C ARG A 217 12.08 2.86 6.13
N TYR A 218 12.91 2.69 5.11
CA TYR A 218 12.63 1.78 4.00
C TYR A 218 12.51 0.32 4.44
N VAL A 219 13.49 -0.18 5.20
CA VAL A 219 13.48 -1.57 5.68
C VAL A 219 12.34 -1.81 6.68
N PHE A 220 12.03 -0.84 7.54
CA PHE A 220 10.88 -0.95 8.45
C PHE A 220 9.54 -0.93 7.70
N ARG A 221 9.45 -0.22 6.56
CA ARG A 221 8.27 -0.26 5.69
C ARG A 221 8.07 -1.65 5.08
N ILE A 222 9.16 -2.29 4.63
CA ILE A 222 9.13 -3.67 4.14
C ILE A 222 8.64 -4.63 5.24
N LEU A 223 9.18 -4.49 6.45
CA LEU A 223 8.78 -5.29 7.60
C LEU A 223 7.31 -5.05 8.00
N ALA A 224 6.86 -3.80 7.98
CA ALA A 224 5.46 -3.47 8.25
C ALA A 224 4.52 -4.12 7.23
N PHE A 225 4.85 -4.07 5.94
CA PHE A 225 4.06 -4.78 4.92
C PHE A 225 4.08 -6.29 5.12
N LYS A 226 5.22 -6.89 5.48
CA LYS A 226 5.28 -8.30 5.85
C LYS A 226 4.25 -8.62 6.93
N LEU A 227 4.31 -7.94 8.06
CA LEU A 227 3.44 -8.19 9.22
C LEU A 227 1.95 -8.02 8.87
N ILE A 228 1.60 -6.92 8.18
CA ILE A 228 0.22 -6.61 7.80
C ILE A 228 -0.32 -7.64 6.77
N LEU A 229 0.48 -8.00 5.78
CA LEU A 229 0.02 -8.88 4.70
C LEU A 229 0.01 -10.36 5.10
N GLU A 230 0.83 -10.78 6.07
CA GLU A 230 0.78 -12.12 6.64
C GLU A 230 -0.38 -12.29 7.63
N ASN A 231 -0.72 -11.24 8.39
CA ASN A 231 -1.74 -11.27 9.44
C ASN A 231 -2.75 -10.11 9.30
N PRO A 232 -3.47 -9.99 8.19
CA PRO A 232 -4.28 -8.81 7.89
C PRO A 232 -5.38 -8.53 8.94
N GLU A 233 -6.00 -9.57 9.49
CA GLU A 233 -7.06 -9.43 10.50
C GLU A 233 -6.56 -8.77 11.78
N GLN A 234 -5.31 -9.05 12.17
CA GLN A 234 -4.67 -8.46 13.36
C GLN A 234 -4.50 -6.94 13.22
N TYR A 235 -4.36 -6.47 11.97
CA TYR A 235 -4.24 -5.06 11.61
C TYR A 235 -5.57 -4.44 11.13
N GLY A 236 -6.71 -5.13 11.33
CA GLY A 236 -8.04 -4.60 11.06
C GLY A 236 -8.55 -4.79 9.63
N TYR A 237 -7.91 -5.64 8.84
CA TYR A 237 -8.32 -5.96 7.47
C TYR A 237 -9.05 -7.30 7.42
N ILE A 238 -10.37 -7.27 7.54
CA ILE A 238 -11.24 -8.45 7.60
C ILE A 238 -12.06 -8.53 6.31
N GLY A 239 -12.23 -9.76 5.78
CA GLY A 239 -13.10 -10.00 4.64
C GLY A 239 -12.65 -9.36 3.32
N ILE A 240 -11.35 -9.16 3.13
CA ILE A 240 -10.80 -8.59 1.89
C ILE A 240 -10.78 -9.66 0.79
N GLU A 241 -11.71 -9.57 -0.14
CA GLU A 241 -11.73 -10.45 -1.29
C GLU A 241 -10.60 -10.12 -2.28
N PRO A 242 -9.81 -11.11 -2.72
CA PRO A 242 -8.72 -10.90 -3.66
C PRO A 242 -9.24 -10.52 -5.06
N TYR A 243 -8.40 -9.81 -5.83
CA TYR A 243 -8.67 -9.68 -7.25
C TYR A 243 -8.44 -11.04 -7.94
N PRO A 244 -9.28 -11.41 -8.93
CA PRO A 244 -9.12 -12.66 -9.66
C PRO A 244 -7.79 -12.69 -10.41
N THR A 245 -7.27 -13.89 -10.62
CA THR A 245 -6.11 -14.12 -11.49
C THR A 245 -6.44 -13.74 -12.93
N ILE A 246 -5.47 -13.12 -13.61
CA ILE A 246 -5.63 -12.78 -15.04
C ILE A 246 -5.20 -13.99 -15.85
N LYS A 247 -6.10 -14.55 -16.66
CA LYS A 247 -5.74 -15.57 -17.63
C LYS A 247 -4.92 -14.92 -18.75
N GLN A 248 -3.71 -15.39 -18.94
CA GLN A 248 -2.79 -14.89 -19.97
C GLN A 248 -2.56 -15.99 -21.02
N LYS A 249 -2.36 -15.54 -22.27
CA LYS A 249 -1.92 -16.40 -23.39
C LYS A 249 -0.60 -15.83 -23.89
N VAL A 250 0.42 -16.65 -23.89
CA VAL A 250 1.70 -16.29 -24.51
C VAL A 250 1.60 -16.47 -26.02
N ILE A 251 1.97 -15.44 -26.76
CA ILE A 251 2.02 -15.45 -28.22
C ILE A 251 3.44 -15.11 -28.63
N VAL A 252 4.05 -15.98 -29.42
CA VAL A 252 5.35 -15.73 -30.04
C VAL A 252 5.11 -14.92 -31.31
N VAL A 253 5.75 -13.76 -31.40
CA VAL A 253 5.71 -12.88 -32.58
C VAL A 253 7.12 -12.81 -33.13
N ASP A 254 7.31 -13.28 -34.34
CA ASP A 254 8.58 -13.34 -35.06
C ASP A 254 8.69 -12.29 -36.17
N THR A 255 7.64 -11.51 -36.39
CA THR A 255 7.55 -10.47 -37.43
C THR A 255 7.16 -9.11 -36.85
N ALA A 256 7.45 -8.05 -37.60
CA ALA A 256 7.04 -6.71 -37.20
C ALA A 256 5.50 -6.55 -37.23
N ILE A 257 4.92 -5.97 -36.19
CA ILE A 257 3.50 -5.65 -36.12
C ILE A 257 3.32 -4.17 -36.46
N SER A 258 2.73 -3.89 -37.60
CA SER A 258 2.49 -2.51 -38.09
C SER A 258 1.31 -1.83 -37.38
N ASP A 259 0.30 -2.59 -36.95
CA ASP A 259 -0.87 -2.11 -36.20
C ASP A 259 -1.12 -2.97 -34.95
N LEU A 260 -0.63 -2.47 -33.82
CA LEU A 260 -0.82 -3.12 -32.51
C LEU A 260 -2.29 -3.19 -32.09
N SER A 261 -3.14 -2.24 -32.52
CA SER A 261 -4.56 -2.25 -32.18
C SER A 261 -5.31 -3.36 -32.94
N ALA A 262 -5.04 -3.51 -34.24
CA ALA A 262 -5.60 -4.60 -35.03
C ALA A 262 -5.10 -5.95 -34.52
N PHE A 263 -3.81 -6.07 -34.22
CA PHE A 263 -3.23 -7.27 -33.63
C PHE A 263 -3.89 -7.64 -32.30
N ALA A 264 -4.05 -6.68 -31.36
CA ALA A 264 -4.71 -6.93 -30.09
C ALA A 264 -6.13 -7.47 -30.28
N ARG A 265 -6.93 -6.86 -31.20
CA ARG A 265 -8.29 -7.33 -31.51
C ARG A 265 -8.29 -8.74 -32.09
N SER A 266 -7.36 -9.07 -32.99
CA SER A 266 -7.26 -10.41 -33.57
C SER A 266 -6.95 -11.49 -32.54
N GLN A 267 -6.33 -11.10 -31.41
CA GLN A 267 -6.04 -11.99 -30.29
C GLN A 267 -7.14 -11.97 -29.20
N GLY A 268 -8.30 -11.37 -29.43
CA GLY A 268 -9.41 -11.28 -28.47
C GLY A 268 -9.14 -10.32 -27.32
N SER A 269 -8.24 -9.34 -27.51
CA SER A 269 -7.85 -8.36 -26.51
C SER A 269 -8.03 -6.93 -27.05
N ASN A 270 -7.46 -5.95 -26.39
CA ASN A 270 -7.42 -4.56 -26.84
C ASN A 270 -6.04 -3.95 -26.65
N TYR A 271 -5.80 -2.81 -27.29
CA TYR A 271 -4.50 -2.12 -27.25
C TYR A 271 -4.02 -1.82 -25.83
N LYS A 272 -4.92 -1.40 -24.94
CA LYS A 272 -4.59 -1.08 -23.53
C LYS A 272 -4.08 -2.30 -22.75
N MET A 273 -4.63 -3.48 -23.04
CA MET A 273 -4.24 -4.73 -22.39
C MET A 273 -2.96 -5.32 -22.97
N LEU A 274 -2.66 -5.00 -24.24
CA LEU A 274 -1.45 -5.45 -24.90
C LEU A 274 -0.23 -4.57 -24.52
N LYS A 275 -0.47 -3.26 -24.32
CA LYS A 275 0.55 -2.25 -24.00
C LYS A 275 0.81 -2.13 -22.50
#